data_c16c5308a41a901dd966b65850985327
#
_entry.id   c16c5308a41a901dd966b65850985327
#
_cell.length_a   1.000
_cell.length_b   1.000
_cell.length_c   1.000
_cell.angle_alpha   90.00
_cell.angle_beta   90.00
_cell.angle_gamma   90.00
#
_symmetry.space_group_name_H-M   'P 1'
#
loop_
_entity.id
_entity.type
_entity.pdbx_description
1 polymer ?
#
loop_
_entity_poly.entity_id
_entity_poly.type
_entity_poly.pdbx_seq_one_letter_code
_entity_poly.pdbx_strand_id
1 'polypeptide(L)'
;MIHDQSLQQRRSGYEEAAGKLTYANPLRLFWYKKEQNFGDAISRTIVSHVSGRDVTWSGHNACEMYALGSLMKMIKNNQQDPREKGRKPFVWGTGAMSGLADLEFLKNVRVALLRGPITAALLQRDDRVFGDTGLLIADALGERPAREDVVGLVPHMHFADDPRFAKIADENPRIRLIDVRGPDAHNGVAQIAGCSHVISQSLHGLVTADAYGIPNTWLDPLDIHGGAMLKFYDYAAGIGRAIGNPIEPSDIEQVARTAQTGALGYADGIAAAQEALYASFPTGLKQQELDA
;
A
#
# COMPACT_ATOMS: atom_id res chain seq x y z
N MET A 1 -14.75 -26.93 -1.64
CA MET A 1 -16.14 -26.63 -2.06
C MET A 1 -17.00 -25.92 -1.01
N ILE A 2 -16.65 -25.94 0.28
CA ILE A 2 -17.45 -25.25 1.33
C ILE A 2 -17.08 -23.77 1.50
N HIS A 3 -15.89 -23.36 1.03
CA HIS A 3 -15.40 -21.98 1.19
C HIS A 3 -15.97 -21.00 0.14
N ASP A 4 -16.44 -21.52 -1.00
CA ASP A 4 -16.94 -20.68 -2.11
C ASP A 4 -18.39 -20.23 -1.91
N GLN A 5 -19.21 -21.04 -1.23
CA GLN A 5 -20.62 -20.69 -0.96
C GLN A 5 -20.77 -19.55 0.08
N SER A 6 -19.83 -19.43 1.02
CA SER A 6 -19.88 -18.36 2.02
C SER A 6 -19.52 -16.97 1.45
N LEU A 7 -18.68 -16.95 0.41
CA LEU A 7 -18.30 -15.72 -0.30
C LEU A 7 -19.41 -15.24 -1.25
N GLN A 8 -20.12 -16.18 -1.89
CA GLN A 8 -21.26 -15.84 -2.76
C GLN A 8 -22.48 -15.35 -1.95
N GLN A 9 -22.75 -15.96 -0.80
CA GLN A 9 -23.81 -15.45 0.10
C GLN A 9 -23.50 -14.07 0.69
N ARG A 10 -22.23 -13.76 0.97
CA ARG A 10 -21.83 -12.41 1.38
C ARG A 10 -21.96 -11.41 0.23
N ARG A 11 -21.64 -11.80 -1.03
CA ARG A 11 -21.84 -10.96 -2.22
C ARG A 11 -23.31 -10.57 -2.45
N SER A 12 -24.24 -11.52 -2.37
CA SER A 12 -25.67 -11.22 -2.56
C SER A 12 -26.24 -10.29 -1.47
N GLY A 13 -25.75 -10.41 -0.23
CA GLY A 13 -26.12 -9.49 0.84
C GLY A 13 -25.56 -8.07 0.69
N TYR A 14 -24.39 -7.91 -0.01
CA TYR A 14 -23.83 -6.60 -0.30
C TYR A 14 -24.51 -5.88 -1.48
N GLU A 15 -24.97 -6.62 -2.49
CA GLU A 15 -25.69 -6.05 -3.65
C GLU A 15 -27.13 -5.65 -3.29
N GLU A 16 -27.81 -6.37 -2.41
CA GLU A 16 -29.12 -5.95 -1.88
C GLU A 16 -29.06 -4.77 -0.90
N ALA A 17 -27.96 -4.64 -0.13
CA ALA A 17 -27.73 -3.52 0.78
C ALA A 17 -27.24 -2.23 0.08
N ALA A 18 -26.78 -2.30 -1.17
CA ALA A 18 -26.34 -1.14 -1.97
C ALA A 18 -27.50 -0.21 -2.39
N GLY A 19 -28.74 -0.58 -2.13
CA GLY A 19 -29.92 0.26 -2.30
C GLY A 19 -30.15 1.21 -1.15
N LYS A 20 -29.57 2.44 -1.23
CA LYS A 20 -29.88 3.60 -0.38
C LYS A 20 -29.27 3.66 1.02
N LEU A 21 -27.99 3.90 1.12
CA LEU A 21 -27.40 4.58 2.27
C LEU A 21 -26.55 5.75 1.77
N THR A 22 -27.18 6.90 1.58
CA THR A 22 -26.48 8.17 1.30
C THR A 22 -25.86 8.67 2.60
N TYR A 23 -24.55 8.41 2.79
CA TYR A 23 -23.83 9.05 3.89
C TYR A 23 -23.67 10.53 3.58
N ALA A 24 -24.09 11.34 4.52
CA ALA A 24 -24.09 12.79 4.39
C ALA A 24 -22.68 13.39 4.20
N ASN A 25 -21.59 12.68 4.57
CA ASN A 25 -20.23 13.20 4.43
C ASN A 25 -19.21 12.11 4.06
N PRO A 26 -18.50 12.24 2.93
CA PRO A 26 -17.39 11.36 2.58
C PRO A 26 -16.23 11.48 3.59
N LEU A 27 -15.49 10.38 3.82
CA LEU A 27 -14.28 10.39 4.64
C LEU A 27 -13.20 11.22 3.96
N ARG A 28 -12.61 12.15 4.70
CA ARG A 28 -11.58 13.06 4.20
C ARG A 28 -10.20 12.47 4.41
N LEU A 29 -9.61 11.94 3.34
CA LEU A 29 -8.31 11.32 3.33
C LEU A 29 -7.27 12.25 2.73
N PHE A 30 -6.06 12.30 3.32
CA PHE A 30 -4.90 12.90 2.67
C PHE A 30 -4.11 11.82 1.92
N TRP A 31 -3.79 12.08 0.65
CA TRP A 31 -2.76 11.38 -0.12
C TRP A 31 -1.99 12.37 -0.98
N TYR A 32 -0.75 12.01 -1.37
CA TYR A 32 0.09 12.88 -2.18
C TYR A 32 -0.43 12.94 -3.62
N LYS A 33 -0.68 14.16 -4.12
CA LYS A 33 -1.30 14.37 -5.44
C LYS A 33 -0.40 15.03 -6.47
N LYS A 34 0.75 15.59 -6.04
CA LYS A 34 1.57 16.41 -6.96
C LYS A 34 2.18 15.60 -8.10
N GLU A 35 2.29 14.30 -7.92
CA GLU A 35 2.78 13.35 -8.89
C GLU A 35 1.82 12.17 -8.95
N GLN A 36 1.73 11.51 -10.11
CA GLN A 36 0.91 10.32 -10.29
C GLN A 36 1.61 9.11 -9.62
N ASN A 37 1.56 9.06 -8.31
CA ASN A 37 2.14 7.98 -7.53
C ASN A 37 1.11 6.85 -7.39
N PHE A 38 1.48 5.68 -7.86
CA PHE A 38 0.66 4.47 -7.82
C PHE A 38 0.11 4.15 -6.41
N GLY A 39 1.01 4.14 -5.40
CA GLY A 39 0.60 3.86 -4.03
C GLY A 39 -0.43 4.85 -3.51
N ASP A 40 -0.18 6.15 -3.71
CA ASP A 40 -1.12 7.18 -3.26
C ASP A 40 -2.49 7.07 -3.96
N ALA A 41 -2.51 6.66 -5.24
CA ALA A 41 -3.74 6.51 -6.02
C ALA A 41 -4.66 5.39 -5.50
N ILE A 42 -4.11 4.25 -5.07
CA ILE A 42 -4.90 3.12 -4.53
C ILE A 42 -5.38 3.37 -3.09
N SER A 43 -4.83 4.36 -2.38
CA SER A 43 -5.18 4.69 -1.00
C SER A 43 -6.68 4.95 -0.81
N ARG A 44 -7.31 5.67 -1.75
CA ARG A 44 -8.75 5.94 -1.75
C ARG A 44 -9.57 4.66 -1.79
N THR A 45 -9.24 3.74 -2.68
CA THR A 45 -9.95 2.47 -2.86
C THR A 45 -9.91 1.63 -1.59
N ILE A 46 -8.73 1.52 -0.98
CA ILE A 46 -8.55 0.73 0.23
C ILE A 46 -9.31 1.34 1.42
N VAL A 47 -9.20 2.66 1.63
CA VAL A 47 -9.88 3.32 2.74
C VAL A 47 -11.40 3.28 2.55
N SER A 48 -11.91 3.40 1.31
CA SER A 48 -13.33 3.24 1.02
C SER A 48 -13.83 1.84 1.37
N HIS A 49 -13.07 0.80 0.96
CA HIS A 49 -13.39 -0.59 1.28
C HIS A 49 -13.49 -0.84 2.79
N VAL A 50 -12.48 -0.41 3.56
CA VAL A 50 -12.43 -0.70 5.01
C VAL A 50 -13.42 0.15 5.81
N SER A 51 -13.66 1.39 5.39
CA SER A 51 -14.59 2.29 6.07
C SER A 51 -16.05 2.05 5.71
N GLY A 52 -16.33 1.48 4.54
CA GLY A 52 -17.66 1.41 3.95
C GLY A 52 -18.20 2.78 3.50
N ARG A 53 -17.35 3.81 3.40
CA ARG A 53 -17.73 5.20 3.07
C ARG A 53 -17.09 5.65 1.76
N ASP A 54 -17.75 6.59 1.10
CA ASP A 54 -17.08 7.37 0.06
C ASP A 54 -15.88 8.11 0.64
N VAL A 55 -14.81 8.21 -0.15
CA VAL A 55 -13.57 8.88 0.26
C VAL A 55 -13.28 10.04 -0.66
N THR A 56 -12.99 11.18 -0.08
CA THR A 56 -12.57 12.39 -0.80
C THR A 56 -11.20 12.86 -0.35
N TRP A 57 -10.46 13.46 -1.27
CA TRP A 57 -9.19 14.09 -0.91
C TRP A 57 -9.39 15.32 -0.03
N SER A 58 -8.50 15.46 0.95
CA SER A 58 -8.47 16.66 1.78
C SER A 58 -7.05 17.06 2.14
N GLY A 59 -6.81 18.37 2.23
CA GLY A 59 -5.54 18.90 2.69
C GLY A 59 -5.26 18.60 4.17
N HIS A 60 -4.01 18.81 4.58
CA HIS A 60 -3.52 18.51 5.92
C HIS A 60 -4.34 19.07 7.07
N ASN A 61 -4.93 20.27 6.90
CA ASN A 61 -5.70 20.93 7.97
C ASN A 61 -7.11 20.36 8.17
N ALA A 62 -7.64 19.66 7.17
CA ALA A 62 -9.02 19.18 7.18
C ALA A 62 -9.18 17.66 7.03
N CYS A 63 -8.13 16.91 6.68
CA CYS A 63 -8.20 15.46 6.55
C CYS A 63 -8.50 14.80 7.91
N GLU A 64 -9.18 13.67 7.86
CA GLU A 64 -9.47 12.83 9.03
C GLU A 64 -8.46 11.71 9.18
N MET A 65 -7.76 11.36 8.07
CA MET A 65 -6.82 10.24 8.06
C MET A 65 -5.65 10.48 7.10
N TYR A 66 -4.50 9.92 7.46
CA TYR A 66 -3.34 9.61 6.65
C TYR A 66 -3.20 8.09 6.61
N ALA A 67 -3.13 7.50 5.42
CA ALA A 67 -3.04 6.05 5.28
C ALA A 67 -1.76 5.65 4.53
N LEU A 68 -1.87 5.21 3.33
CA LEU A 68 -0.81 4.64 2.49
C LEU A 68 0.34 5.62 2.24
N GLY A 69 1.54 5.07 2.06
CA GLY A 69 2.73 5.80 1.63
C GLY A 69 3.70 6.14 2.77
N SER A 70 4.73 6.94 2.45
CA SER A 70 5.74 7.36 3.43
C SER A 70 5.50 8.80 3.88
N LEU A 71 4.35 9.04 4.48
CA LEU A 71 3.81 10.38 4.75
C LEU A 71 4.34 11.02 6.04
N MET A 72 5.12 10.31 6.87
CA MET A 72 5.45 10.75 8.23
C MET A 72 6.12 12.13 8.29
N LYS A 73 7.03 12.44 7.34
CA LYS A 73 7.65 13.77 7.27
C LYS A 73 6.63 14.86 6.92
N MET A 74 5.68 14.58 6.03
CA MET A 74 4.61 15.53 5.69
C MET A 74 3.66 15.74 6.87
N ILE A 75 3.30 14.67 7.56
CA ILE A 75 2.47 14.73 8.77
C ILE A 75 3.17 15.61 9.80
N LYS A 76 4.44 15.35 10.09
CA LYS A 76 5.24 16.17 11.00
C LYS A 76 5.17 17.66 10.64
N ASN A 77 5.46 18.00 9.38
CA ASN A 77 5.56 19.39 8.95
C ASN A 77 4.21 20.14 8.98
N ASN A 78 3.10 19.43 8.95
CA ASN A 78 1.76 20.02 8.85
C ASN A 78 0.88 19.82 10.10
N GLN A 79 1.37 19.11 11.12
CA GLN A 79 0.64 18.87 12.37
C GLN A 79 1.44 19.36 13.60
N GLN A 80 2.29 20.40 13.44
CA GLN A 80 3.05 21.00 14.55
C GLN A 80 2.11 21.64 15.57
N ASP A 81 1.08 22.34 15.11
CA ASP A 81 0.12 23.01 15.95
C ASP A 81 -1.19 22.20 16.08
N PRO A 82 -1.90 22.32 17.21
CA PRO A 82 -3.22 21.75 17.36
C PRO A 82 -4.18 22.35 16.33
N ARG A 83 -5.01 21.49 15.73
CA ARG A 83 -6.06 21.96 14.83
C ARG A 83 -7.15 22.69 15.60
N GLU A 84 -7.80 23.65 14.95
CA GLU A 84 -9.05 24.22 15.44
C GLU A 84 -10.03 23.12 15.84
N LYS A 85 -10.75 23.29 16.91
CA LYS A 85 -11.71 22.31 17.49
C LYS A 85 -11.07 20.99 17.99
N GLY A 86 -9.75 20.92 18.16
CA GLY A 86 -9.07 19.78 18.79
C GLY A 86 -9.16 18.45 18.04
N ARG A 87 -9.59 18.44 16.76
CA ARG A 87 -9.69 17.22 15.95
C ARG A 87 -8.32 16.77 15.50
N LYS A 88 -7.89 15.59 15.95
CA LYS A 88 -6.62 14.97 15.54
C LYS A 88 -6.87 13.97 14.42
N PRO A 89 -6.15 14.06 13.28
CA PRO A 89 -6.26 13.05 12.23
C PRO A 89 -5.66 11.73 12.68
N PHE A 90 -6.18 10.64 12.13
CA PHE A 90 -5.60 9.32 12.33
C PHE A 90 -4.43 9.08 11.38
N VAL A 91 -3.44 8.33 11.87
CA VAL A 91 -2.31 7.79 11.11
C VAL A 91 -2.47 6.27 11.09
N TRP A 92 -2.66 5.69 9.89
CA TRP A 92 -3.00 4.28 9.74
C TRP A 92 -2.23 3.63 8.59
N GLY A 93 -1.24 2.79 8.91
CA GLY A 93 -0.45 2.01 7.96
C GLY A 93 0.63 2.80 7.18
N THR A 94 0.82 4.08 7.44
CA THR A 94 1.88 4.87 6.82
C THR A 94 3.20 4.75 7.59
N GLY A 95 4.32 5.12 6.93
CA GLY A 95 5.64 5.05 7.53
C GLY A 95 6.53 6.26 7.24
N ALA A 96 7.77 6.18 7.72
CA ALA A 96 8.82 7.15 7.45
C ALA A 96 9.66 6.76 6.22
N MET A 97 10.35 7.74 5.65
CA MET A 97 11.35 7.59 4.59
C MET A 97 12.75 8.03 5.06
N SER A 98 12.81 8.78 6.15
CA SER A 98 14.04 9.34 6.72
C SER A 98 13.88 9.56 8.21
N GLY A 99 14.97 9.85 8.90
CA GLY A 99 14.97 10.25 10.31
C GLY A 99 14.05 11.45 10.56
N LEU A 100 13.46 11.46 11.74
CA LEU A 100 12.56 12.52 12.21
C LEU A 100 13.13 13.10 13.51
N ALA A 101 13.54 14.34 13.46
CA ALA A 101 13.82 15.13 14.67
C ALA A 101 12.53 15.83 15.12
N ASP A 102 12.41 16.16 16.38
CA ASP A 102 11.26 16.86 16.96
C ASP A 102 9.93 16.09 16.72
N LEU A 103 9.47 15.42 17.77
CA LEU A 103 8.30 14.56 17.73
C LEU A 103 7.05 15.18 18.37
N GLU A 104 7.07 16.49 18.65
CA GLU A 104 5.97 17.21 19.28
C GLU A 104 4.65 17.09 18.49
N PHE A 105 4.73 16.97 17.17
CA PHE A 105 3.57 16.77 16.30
C PHE A 105 2.74 15.52 16.67
N LEU A 106 3.34 14.52 17.33
CA LEU A 106 2.60 13.31 17.76
C LEU A 106 1.47 13.63 18.74
N LYS A 107 1.56 14.75 19.46
CA LYS A 107 0.47 15.24 20.31
C LYS A 107 -0.77 15.67 19.50
N ASN A 108 -0.60 15.94 18.21
CA ASN A 108 -1.63 16.48 17.33
C ASN A 108 -2.22 15.45 16.35
N VAL A 109 -1.80 14.18 16.44
CA VAL A 109 -2.31 13.06 15.64
C VAL A 109 -2.73 11.88 16.53
N ARG A 110 -3.45 10.91 15.96
CA ARG A 110 -3.78 9.64 16.57
C ARG A 110 -3.15 8.51 15.76
N VAL A 111 -2.11 7.91 16.28
CA VAL A 111 -1.48 6.76 15.61
C VAL A 111 -2.31 5.51 15.91
N ALA A 112 -2.97 4.99 14.88
CA ALA A 112 -3.76 3.76 14.94
C ALA A 112 -2.91 2.54 14.57
N LEU A 113 -2.08 2.66 13.52
CA LEU A 113 -1.11 1.62 13.11
C LEU A 113 0.03 2.29 12.33
N LEU A 114 1.23 1.74 12.44
CA LEU A 114 2.40 2.12 11.66
C LEU A 114 2.77 1.02 10.66
N ARG A 115 3.43 1.41 9.55
CA ARG A 115 3.88 0.47 8.52
C ARG A 115 4.86 -0.56 9.06
N GLY A 116 5.82 -0.16 9.87
CA GLY A 116 6.85 -1.06 10.35
C GLY A 116 7.61 -0.57 11.57
N PRO A 117 8.47 -1.45 12.14
CA PRO A 117 9.17 -1.20 13.40
C PRO A 117 10.23 -0.10 13.30
N ILE A 118 10.80 0.15 12.11
CA ILE A 118 11.78 1.23 11.93
C ILE A 118 11.07 2.58 12.08
N THR A 119 9.88 2.72 11.50
CA THR A 119 9.06 3.92 11.72
C THR A 119 8.71 4.09 13.20
N ALA A 120 8.31 3.02 13.89
CA ALA A 120 8.02 3.08 15.32
C ALA A 120 9.24 3.55 16.14
N ALA A 121 10.41 2.99 15.87
CA ALA A 121 11.66 3.39 16.52
C ALA A 121 12.02 4.87 16.26
N LEU A 122 11.86 5.35 15.02
CA LEU A 122 12.07 6.77 14.68
C LEU A 122 11.10 7.71 15.40
N LEU A 123 9.91 7.24 15.74
CA LEU A 123 8.89 7.95 16.51
C LEU A 123 9.01 7.72 18.02
N GLN A 124 10.04 7.00 18.49
CA GLN A 124 10.26 6.64 19.90
C GLN A 124 9.03 5.94 20.51
N ARG A 125 8.41 5.03 19.74
CA ARG A 125 7.23 4.25 20.13
C ARG A 125 7.60 2.77 20.27
N ASP A 126 6.88 2.07 21.13
CA ASP A 126 7.06 0.65 21.42
C ASP A 126 6.00 -0.25 20.77
N ASP A 127 5.39 0.21 19.67
CA ASP A 127 4.44 -0.59 18.88
C ASP A 127 5.05 -1.94 18.51
N ARG A 128 4.23 -2.99 18.54
CA ARG A 128 4.63 -4.38 18.25
C ARG A 128 3.88 -4.99 17.08
N VAL A 129 2.89 -4.27 16.56
CA VAL A 129 2.03 -4.70 15.46
C VAL A 129 2.09 -3.65 14.37
N PHE A 130 2.25 -4.12 13.14
CA PHE A 130 2.54 -3.26 12.00
C PHE A 130 1.73 -3.70 10.77
N GLY A 131 1.62 -2.81 9.79
CA GLY A 131 1.01 -3.12 8.49
C GLY A 131 1.05 -1.94 7.54
N ASP A 132 1.43 -2.19 6.30
CA ASP A 132 1.25 -1.23 5.21
C ASP A 132 -0.17 -1.36 4.65
N THR A 133 -0.89 -0.26 4.58
CA THR A 133 -2.29 -0.23 4.11
C THR A 133 -2.44 -0.86 2.71
N GLY A 134 -1.42 -0.80 1.87
CA GLY A 134 -1.41 -1.39 0.53
C GLY A 134 -1.65 -2.90 0.50
N LEU A 135 -1.40 -3.61 1.60
CA LEU A 135 -1.68 -5.05 1.71
C LEU A 135 -3.17 -5.40 1.60
N LEU A 136 -4.06 -4.43 1.75
CA LEU A 136 -5.51 -4.63 1.61
C LEU A 136 -6.03 -4.43 0.19
N ILE A 137 -5.17 -4.12 -0.81
CA ILE A 137 -5.63 -3.79 -2.15
C ILE A 137 -6.32 -4.97 -2.84
N ALA A 138 -5.86 -6.19 -2.62
CA ALA A 138 -6.47 -7.39 -3.19
C ALA A 138 -7.91 -7.62 -2.67
N ASP A 139 -8.13 -7.34 -1.40
CA ASP A 139 -9.47 -7.44 -0.80
C ASP A 139 -10.36 -6.28 -1.24
N ALA A 140 -9.80 -5.07 -1.34
CA ALA A 140 -10.53 -3.88 -1.75
C ALA A 140 -11.04 -3.94 -3.19
N LEU A 141 -10.29 -4.60 -4.10
CA LEU A 141 -10.73 -4.81 -5.47
C LEU A 141 -11.57 -6.10 -5.63
N GLY A 142 -11.36 -7.09 -4.78
CA GLY A 142 -12.06 -8.37 -4.83
C GLY A 142 -11.76 -9.23 -6.06
N GLU A 143 -10.91 -8.76 -6.96
CA GLU A 143 -10.53 -9.44 -8.21
C GLU A 143 -9.21 -10.18 -8.02
N ARG A 144 -9.16 -11.43 -8.46
CA ARG A 144 -7.94 -12.26 -8.50
C ARG A 144 -7.80 -12.86 -9.89
N PRO A 145 -7.16 -12.12 -10.83
CA PRO A 145 -6.96 -12.61 -12.19
C PRO A 145 -6.14 -13.91 -12.20
N ALA A 146 -6.34 -14.73 -13.25
CA ALA A 146 -5.49 -15.88 -13.49
C ALA A 146 -4.05 -15.40 -13.71
N ARG A 147 -3.09 -16.08 -13.09
CA ARG A 147 -1.67 -15.76 -13.27
C ARG A 147 -1.17 -16.31 -14.59
N GLU A 148 -0.48 -15.46 -15.32
CA GLU A 148 0.27 -15.80 -16.51
C GLU A 148 1.73 -16.12 -16.12
N ASP A 149 2.44 -16.94 -16.88
CA ASP A 149 3.89 -17.16 -16.68
C ASP A 149 4.69 -15.97 -17.20
N VAL A 150 4.48 -14.82 -16.56
CA VAL A 150 5.09 -13.54 -16.90
C VAL A 150 5.67 -12.91 -15.65
N VAL A 151 6.85 -12.33 -15.79
CA VAL A 151 7.51 -11.51 -14.75
C VAL A 151 7.18 -10.05 -14.99
N GLY A 152 6.48 -9.42 -14.04
CA GLY A 152 6.20 -7.98 -14.10
C GLY A 152 7.41 -7.17 -13.70
N LEU A 153 7.90 -6.31 -14.59
CA LEU A 153 8.92 -5.31 -14.28
C LEU A 153 8.24 -3.98 -14.00
N VAL A 154 8.34 -3.50 -12.76
CA VAL A 154 7.68 -2.27 -12.28
C VAL A 154 8.75 -1.24 -11.91
N PRO A 155 9.15 -0.37 -12.84
CA PRO A 155 10.06 0.74 -12.55
C PRO A 155 9.44 1.73 -11.56
N HIS A 156 10.29 2.51 -10.91
CA HIS A 156 9.82 3.69 -10.19
C HIS A 156 9.33 4.75 -11.20
N MET A 157 8.32 5.52 -10.83
CA MET A 157 7.69 6.53 -11.68
C MET A 157 8.70 7.48 -12.38
N HIS A 158 9.82 7.79 -11.73
CA HIS A 158 10.88 8.64 -12.28
C HIS A 158 11.73 7.93 -13.34
N PHE A 159 11.67 6.61 -13.40
CA PHE A 159 12.43 5.78 -14.35
C PHE A 159 11.53 4.96 -15.29
N ALA A 160 10.23 5.21 -15.29
CA ALA A 160 9.31 4.47 -16.15
C ALA A 160 9.58 4.67 -17.65
N ASP A 161 10.21 5.78 -18.02
CA ASP A 161 10.63 6.08 -19.40
C ASP A 161 12.10 5.75 -19.67
N ASP A 162 12.79 5.07 -18.74
CA ASP A 162 14.17 4.66 -18.95
C ASP A 162 14.25 3.60 -20.07
N PRO A 163 14.96 3.90 -21.18
CA PRO A 163 15.02 3.00 -22.35
C PRO A 163 15.64 1.63 -22.02
N ARG A 164 16.39 1.51 -20.94
CA ARG A 164 16.95 0.21 -20.50
C ARG A 164 15.85 -0.78 -20.16
N PHE A 165 14.79 -0.34 -19.45
CA PHE A 165 13.70 -1.22 -19.07
C PHE A 165 12.82 -1.62 -20.25
N ALA A 166 12.56 -0.70 -21.17
CA ALA A 166 11.85 -1.01 -22.41
C ALA A 166 12.63 -2.05 -23.23
N LYS A 167 13.95 -1.84 -23.42
CA LYS A 167 14.81 -2.78 -24.13
C LYS A 167 14.80 -4.18 -23.50
N ILE A 168 14.93 -4.28 -22.16
CA ILE A 168 14.91 -5.57 -21.45
C ILE A 168 13.58 -6.30 -21.69
N ALA A 169 12.46 -5.58 -21.68
CA ALA A 169 11.14 -6.18 -21.92
C ALA A 169 10.96 -6.61 -23.40
N ASP A 170 11.42 -5.81 -24.35
CA ASP A 170 11.35 -6.14 -25.78
C ASP A 170 12.22 -7.35 -26.16
N GLU A 171 13.36 -7.51 -25.52
CA GLU A 171 14.30 -8.63 -25.77
C GLU A 171 13.92 -9.92 -25.01
N ASN A 172 13.01 -9.83 -24.03
CA ASN A 172 12.59 -10.97 -23.22
C ASN A 172 11.07 -11.10 -23.12
N PRO A 173 10.41 -11.99 -23.91
CA PRO A 173 8.95 -12.11 -23.94
C PRO A 173 8.32 -12.57 -22.61
N ARG A 174 9.12 -13.06 -21.65
CA ARG A 174 8.67 -13.40 -20.31
C ARG A 174 8.59 -12.18 -19.39
N ILE A 175 9.16 -11.03 -19.78
CA ILE A 175 9.14 -9.81 -19.00
C ILE A 175 8.07 -8.87 -19.55
N ARG A 176 7.15 -8.43 -18.70
CA ARG A 176 6.15 -7.41 -19.00
C ARG A 176 6.52 -6.13 -18.26
N LEU A 177 6.86 -5.07 -19.00
CA LEU A 177 7.03 -3.75 -18.41
C LEU A 177 5.66 -3.20 -17.98
N ILE A 178 5.53 -2.85 -16.70
CA ILE A 178 4.28 -2.34 -16.11
C ILE A 178 4.50 -0.88 -15.71
N ASP A 179 3.88 0.02 -16.45
CA ASP A 179 3.84 1.43 -16.08
C ASP A 179 2.71 1.68 -15.08
N VAL A 180 3.09 2.03 -13.86
CA VAL A 180 2.15 2.32 -12.78
C VAL A 180 1.75 3.80 -12.70
N ARG A 181 2.22 4.62 -13.64
CA ARG A 181 1.77 6.00 -13.82
C ARG A 181 0.47 5.99 -14.63
N GLY A 182 -0.46 6.76 -14.28
CA GLY A 182 -1.67 6.89 -15.08
C GLY A 182 -2.88 7.24 -14.21
N PRO A 183 -3.97 7.66 -14.85
CA PRO A 183 -5.20 8.01 -14.16
C PRO A 183 -5.90 6.78 -13.54
N ASP A 184 -5.60 5.57 -14.05
CA ASP A 184 -6.19 4.31 -13.61
C ASP A 184 -5.16 3.43 -12.88
N ALA A 185 -5.05 3.67 -11.58
CA ALA A 185 -4.20 2.85 -10.72
C ALA A 185 -4.67 1.38 -10.63
N HIS A 186 -5.96 1.10 -10.86
CA HIS A 186 -6.50 -0.26 -10.85
C HIS A 186 -5.93 -1.10 -11.99
N ASN A 187 -5.68 -0.51 -13.16
CA ASN A 187 -5.02 -1.20 -14.27
C ASN A 187 -3.61 -1.66 -13.90
N GLY A 188 -2.83 -0.81 -13.22
CA GLY A 188 -1.51 -1.20 -12.71
C GLY A 188 -1.58 -2.36 -11.71
N VAL A 189 -2.57 -2.33 -10.80
CA VAL A 189 -2.82 -3.42 -9.86
C VAL A 189 -3.18 -4.72 -10.60
N ALA A 190 -4.08 -4.66 -11.58
CA ALA A 190 -4.52 -5.83 -12.35
C ALA A 190 -3.36 -6.46 -13.14
N GLN A 191 -2.50 -5.65 -13.75
CA GLN A 191 -1.30 -6.13 -14.44
C GLN A 191 -0.33 -6.83 -13.47
N ILE A 192 -0.06 -6.26 -12.29
CA ILE A 192 0.76 -6.88 -11.25
C ILE A 192 0.11 -8.20 -10.80
N ALA A 193 -1.19 -8.19 -10.52
CA ALA A 193 -1.92 -9.36 -10.02
C ALA A 193 -1.94 -10.54 -11.01
N GLY A 194 -1.81 -10.27 -12.32
CA GLY A 194 -1.72 -11.28 -13.37
C GLY A 194 -0.33 -11.90 -13.55
N CYS A 195 0.71 -11.41 -12.88
CA CYS A 195 2.07 -11.93 -13.02
C CYS A 195 2.33 -13.16 -12.13
N SER A 196 3.27 -14.01 -12.55
CA SER A 196 3.79 -15.12 -11.72
C SER A 196 4.90 -14.67 -10.76
N HIS A 197 5.59 -13.58 -11.09
CA HIS A 197 6.63 -12.94 -10.29
C HIS A 197 6.66 -11.43 -10.58
N VAL A 198 7.14 -10.63 -9.63
CA VAL A 198 7.27 -9.17 -9.81
C VAL A 198 8.67 -8.72 -9.43
N ILE A 199 9.30 -7.92 -10.29
CA ILE A 199 10.55 -7.20 -10.03
C ILE A 199 10.20 -5.72 -9.95
N SER A 200 10.44 -5.06 -8.81
CA SER A 200 9.97 -3.68 -8.63
C SER A 200 10.96 -2.75 -7.94
N GLN A 201 11.10 -1.54 -8.51
CA GLN A 201 11.75 -0.39 -7.86
C GLN A 201 10.80 0.37 -6.94
N SER A 202 9.48 0.13 -7.07
CA SER A 202 8.46 0.78 -6.25
C SER A 202 8.13 -0.08 -5.03
N LEU A 203 8.11 0.53 -3.84
CA LEU A 203 7.64 -0.18 -2.65
C LEU A 203 6.24 -0.75 -2.86
N HIS A 204 5.31 0.06 -3.39
CA HIS A 204 3.93 -0.40 -3.56
C HIS A 204 3.75 -1.42 -4.68
N GLY A 205 4.70 -1.54 -5.61
CA GLY A 205 4.76 -2.68 -6.53
C GLY A 205 5.01 -3.99 -5.78
N LEU A 206 5.95 -3.99 -4.81
CA LEU A 206 6.19 -5.15 -3.93
C LEU A 206 5.00 -5.42 -2.99
N VAL A 207 4.46 -4.37 -2.36
CA VAL A 207 3.31 -4.49 -1.45
C VAL A 207 2.07 -5.05 -2.18
N THR A 208 1.82 -4.60 -3.41
CA THR A 208 0.73 -5.13 -4.24
C THR A 208 0.97 -6.60 -4.59
N ALA A 209 2.19 -6.97 -4.99
CA ALA A 209 2.54 -8.36 -5.25
C ALA A 209 2.32 -9.24 -3.99
N ASP A 210 2.75 -8.77 -2.81
CA ASP A 210 2.56 -9.45 -1.54
C ASP A 210 1.06 -9.59 -1.19
N ALA A 211 0.24 -8.57 -1.43
CA ALA A 211 -1.22 -8.61 -1.22
C ALA A 211 -1.91 -9.69 -2.06
N TYR A 212 -1.37 -9.97 -3.24
CA TYR A 212 -1.85 -11.05 -4.12
C TYR A 212 -1.12 -12.38 -3.90
N GLY A 213 -0.17 -12.46 -2.96
CA GLY A 213 0.63 -13.65 -2.71
C GLY A 213 1.56 -14.00 -3.88
N ILE A 214 2.10 -13.01 -4.57
CA ILE A 214 2.99 -13.15 -5.71
C ILE A 214 4.44 -12.97 -5.24
N PRO A 215 5.34 -13.94 -5.50
CA PRO A 215 6.76 -13.79 -5.25
C PRO A 215 7.32 -12.55 -5.94
N ASN A 216 8.19 -11.84 -5.24
CA ASN A 216 8.71 -10.60 -5.79
C ASN A 216 10.14 -10.31 -5.36
N THR A 217 10.84 -9.55 -6.19
CA THR A 217 12.23 -9.14 -6.04
C THR A 217 12.33 -7.63 -6.01
N TRP A 218 13.07 -7.11 -5.05
CA TRP A 218 13.33 -5.70 -4.93
C TRP A 218 14.46 -5.29 -5.90
N LEU A 219 14.15 -4.36 -6.80
CA LEU A 219 15.07 -3.75 -7.75
C LEU A 219 15.59 -2.42 -7.16
N ASP A 220 16.89 -2.14 -7.37
CA ASP A 220 17.52 -0.92 -6.86
C ASP A 220 16.73 0.33 -7.28
N PRO A 221 16.33 1.17 -6.33
CA PRO A 221 15.61 2.41 -6.60
C PRO A 221 16.48 3.52 -7.21
N LEU A 222 17.78 3.29 -7.49
CA LEU A 222 18.71 4.20 -8.19
C LEU A 222 18.74 5.62 -7.57
N ASP A 223 19.01 5.72 -6.28
CA ASP A 223 19.20 7.00 -5.55
C ASP A 223 18.10 8.06 -5.72
N ILE A 224 16.85 7.63 -5.95
CA ILE A 224 15.71 8.53 -6.16
C ILE A 224 15.57 9.56 -5.03
N HIS A 225 15.88 9.16 -3.81
CA HIS A 225 15.88 10.03 -2.62
C HIS A 225 16.86 9.49 -1.58
N GLY A 226 17.66 10.34 -0.98
CA GLY A 226 18.46 9.95 0.18
C GLY A 226 17.55 9.35 1.27
N GLY A 227 17.72 8.06 1.56
CA GLY A 227 16.88 7.29 2.49
C GLY A 227 15.77 6.46 1.85
N ALA A 228 15.69 6.38 0.51
CA ALA A 228 14.69 5.57 -0.20
C ALA A 228 14.67 4.09 0.25
N MET A 229 15.81 3.56 0.68
CA MET A 229 15.97 2.18 1.17
C MET A 229 15.17 1.92 2.47
N LEU A 230 15.10 2.90 3.36
CA LEU A 230 14.48 2.73 4.68
C LEU A 230 13.04 2.23 4.59
N LYS A 231 12.26 2.73 3.64
CA LYS A 231 10.85 2.34 3.49
C LYS A 231 10.67 0.86 3.16
N PHE A 232 11.62 0.25 2.42
CA PHE A 232 11.59 -1.17 2.07
C PHE A 232 11.92 -2.05 3.27
N TYR A 233 12.99 -1.70 4.01
CA TYR A 233 13.35 -2.39 5.24
C TYR A 233 12.26 -2.28 6.32
N ASP A 234 11.66 -1.10 6.46
CA ASP A 234 10.58 -0.86 7.41
C ASP A 234 9.35 -1.72 7.13
N TYR A 235 8.93 -1.77 5.86
CA TYR A 235 7.84 -2.62 5.39
C TYR A 235 8.13 -4.10 5.61
N ALA A 236 9.28 -4.56 5.13
CA ALA A 236 9.66 -5.97 5.21
C ALA A 236 9.72 -6.45 6.66
N ALA A 237 10.33 -5.66 7.55
CA ALA A 237 10.37 -5.97 8.98
C ALA A 237 8.96 -5.99 9.61
N GLY A 238 8.04 -5.15 9.11
CA GLY A 238 6.65 -5.10 9.58
C GLY A 238 5.83 -6.37 9.30
N ILE A 239 6.20 -7.11 8.24
CA ILE A 239 5.57 -8.39 7.87
C ILE A 239 6.46 -9.62 8.13
N GLY A 240 7.55 -9.46 8.87
CA GLY A 240 8.49 -10.56 9.15
C GLY A 240 9.22 -11.10 7.93
N ARG A 241 9.30 -10.34 6.84
CA ARG A 241 10.03 -10.69 5.62
C ARG A 241 11.52 -10.39 5.78
N ALA A 242 12.37 -11.40 5.63
CA ALA A 242 13.80 -11.17 5.44
C ALA A 242 14.02 -10.57 4.05
N ILE A 243 14.56 -9.35 4.00
CA ILE A 243 14.90 -8.67 2.75
C ILE A 243 16.39 -8.36 2.74
N GLY A 244 17.07 -8.75 1.65
CA GLY A 244 18.48 -8.42 1.41
C GLY A 244 18.66 -7.07 0.73
N ASN A 245 19.80 -6.93 0.04
CA ASN A 245 20.03 -5.79 -0.85
C ASN A 245 19.15 -5.92 -2.10
N PRO A 246 18.78 -4.79 -2.72
CA PRO A 246 18.11 -4.83 -4.02
C PRO A 246 19.03 -5.44 -5.09
N ILE A 247 18.44 -5.98 -6.13
CA ILE A 247 19.19 -6.39 -7.32
C ILE A 247 19.47 -5.18 -8.22
N GLU A 248 20.57 -5.27 -8.98
CA GLU A 248 20.91 -4.27 -9.98
C GLU A 248 20.08 -4.46 -11.27
N PRO A 249 19.89 -3.41 -12.09
CA PRO A 249 19.19 -3.53 -13.38
C PRO A 249 19.82 -4.58 -14.31
N SER A 250 21.12 -4.84 -14.23
CA SER A 250 21.82 -5.89 -14.97
C SER A 250 21.38 -7.31 -14.63
N ASP A 251 20.76 -7.51 -13.46
CA ASP A 251 20.38 -8.84 -12.97
C ASP A 251 18.93 -9.22 -13.33
N ILE A 252 18.15 -8.26 -13.87
CA ILE A 252 16.73 -8.44 -14.16
C ILE A 252 16.46 -9.69 -15.00
N GLU A 253 17.18 -9.87 -16.11
CA GLU A 253 16.96 -11.00 -17.00
C GLU A 253 17.32 -12.35 -16.34
N GLN A 254 18.37 -12.39 -15.55
CA GLN A 254 18.75 -13.59 -14.82
C GLN A 254 17.67 -13.94 -13.78
N VAL A 255 17.21 -12.95 -13.01
CA VAL A 255 16.12 -13.13 -12.04
C VAL A 255 14.85 -13.58 -12.73
N ALA A 256 14.49 -12.99 -13.88
CA ALA A 256 13.30 -13.40 -14.62
C ALA A 256 13.38 -14.85 -15.12
N ARG A 257 14.57 -15.33 -15.52
CA ARG A 257 14.76 -16.74 -15.91
C ARG A 257 14.64 -17.73 -14.75
N THR A 258 15.06 -17.33 -13.54
CA THR A 258 15.08 -18.18 -12.35
C THR A 258 13.98 -17.82 -11.34
N ALA A 259 13.04 -16.97 -11.74
CA ALA A 259 11.99 -16.45 -10.89
C ALA A 259 11.20 -17.58 -10.21
N GLN A 260 11.13 -17.51 -8.89
CA GLN A 260 10.35 -18.45 -8.12
C GLN A 260 8.86 -18.18 -8.31
N THR A 261 8.10 -19.26 -8.43
CA THR A 261 6.64 -19.26 -8.49
C THR A 261 6.15 -20.14 -7.36
N GLY A 262 5.54 -19.60 -6.33
CA GLY A 262 5.11 -20.42 -5.20
C GLY A 262 4.61 -19.61 -4.03
N ALA A 263 4.39 -20.28 -2.91
CA ALA A 263 3.96 -19.62 -1.68
C ALA A 263 5.07 -18.73 -1.10
N LEU A 264 4.69 -17.62 -0.53
CA LEU A 264 5.62 -16.71 0.15
C LEU A 264 6.00 -17.30 1.51
N GLY A 265 7.31 -17.38 1.79
CA GLY A 265 7.81 -17.88 3.08
C GLY A 265 7.44 -17.00 4.29
N TYR A 266 6.87 -15.82 4.03
CA TYR A 266 6.39 -14.84 5.00
C TYR A 266 4.88 -14.56 4.88
N ALA A 267 4.12 -15.47 4.29
CA ALA A 267 2.67 -15.32 4.08
C ALA A 267 1.91 -15.11 5.40
N ASP A 268 2.32 -15.78 6.48
CA ASP A 268 1.70 -15.62 7.80
C ASP A 268 1.89 -14.19 8.34
N GLY A 269 3.05 -13.58 8.07
CA GLY A 269 3.30 -12.18 8.44
C GLY A 269 2.43 -11.19 7.65
N ILE A 270 2.17 -11.47 6.37
CA ILE A 270 1.21 -10.68 5.56
C ILE A 270 -0.19 -10.81 6.14
N ALA A 271 -0.65 -12.04 6.44
CA ALA A 271 -1.98 -12.28 7.00
C ALA A 271 -2.15 -11.56 8.36
N ALA A 272 -1.15 -11.65 9.23
CA ALA A 272 -1.15 -10.95 10.51
C ALA A 272 -1.20 -9.42 10.34
N ALA A 273 -0.47 -8.87 9.38
CA ALA A 273 -0.49 -7.43 9.07
C ALA A 273 -1.86 -6.99 8.51
N GLN A 274 -2.49 -7.80 7.66
CA GLN A 274 -3.84 -7.54 7.15
C GLN A 274 -4.88 -7.56 8.27
N GLU A 275 -4.82 -8.52 9.17
CA GLU A 275 -5.69 -8.59 10.35
C GLU A 275 -5.51 -7.35 11.23
N ALA A 276 -4.26 -6.97 11.49
CA ALA A 276 -3.94 -5.79 12.28
C ALA A 276 -4.47 -4.49 11.65
N LEU A 277 -4.41 -4.37 10.33
CA LEU A 277 -4.97 -3.24 9.60
C LEU A 277 -6.49 -3.16 9.80
N TYR A 278 -7.22 -4.25 9.63
CA TYR A 278 -8.67 -4.27 9.88
C TYR A 278 -9.03 -3.97 11.34
N ALA A 279 -8.30 -4.57 12.29
CA ALA A 279 -8.55 -4.40 13.72
C ALA A 279 -8.26 -2.97 14.22
N SER A 280 -7.23 -2.32 13.65
CA SER A 280 -6.79 -0.98 14.06
C SER A 280 -7.55 0.15 13.37
N PHE A 281 -8.40 -0.13 12.36
CA PHE A 281 -9.13 0.92 11.68
C PHE A 281 -10.07 1.63 12.64
N PRO A 282 -10.02 2.99 12.73
CA PRO A 282 -10.80 3.74 13.71
C PRO A 282 -12.31 3.55 13.53
N THR A 283 -12.99 3.00 14.53
CA THR A 283 -14.44 2.72 14.49
C THR A 283 -15.27 3.96 14.21
N GLY A 284 -14.89 5.12 14.74
CA GLY A 284 -15.57 6.38 14.47
C GLY A 284 -15.44 6.91 13.03
N LEU A 285 -14.63 6.26 12.18
CA LEU A 285 -14.53 6.56 10.76
C LEU A 285 -15.21 5.50 9.87
N LYS A 286 -15.65 4.39 10.45
CA LYS A 286 -16.47 3.40 9.73
C LYS A 286 -17.87 3.94 9.49
N GLN A 287 -18.51 3.39 8.48
CA GLN A 287 -19.94 3.52 8.25
C GLN A 287 -20.68 3.11 9.53
N GLN A 288 -21.53 3.97 10.05
CA GLN A 288 -22.43 3.60 11.14
C GLN A 288 -23.69 2.98 10.52
N GLU A 289 -24.04 1.79 10.96
CA GLU A 289 -25.39 1.28 10.70
C GLU A 289 -26.35 2.26 11.38
N LEU A 290 -27.25 2.84 10.60
CA LEU A 290 -28.38 3.57 11.19
C LEU A 290 -29.29 2.50 11.78
N ASP A 291 -29.42 2.50 13.10
CA ASP A 291 -30.46 1.70 13.77
C ASP A 291 -31.80 2.03 13.11
N ALA A 292 -32.39 0.98 12.53
CA ALA A 292 -33.66 1.06 11.80
C ALA A 292 -34.83 1.19 12.75
#